data_61d1f9b2361567b17fcdcdbb95733ae6
#
_entry.id   61d1f9b2361567b17fcdcdbb95733ae6
#
_cell.length_a   1.000
_cell.length_b   1.000
_cell.length_c   1.000
_cell.angle_alpha   90.00
_cell.angle_beta   90.00
_cell.angle_gamma   90.00
#
_symmetry.space_group_name_H-M   'P 1'
#
loop_
_entity.id
_entity.type
_entity.pdbx_description
1 polymer ?
#
loop_
_entity_poly.entity_id
_entity_poly.type
_entity_poly.pdbx_seq_one_letter_code
_entity_poly.pdbx_strand_id
1 'polypeptide(L)'
;MYPHPVIPTEPIGSIPRPPALLEAIASYHAGALGHDALERAYSEALRDTIQRFEQTGSPVLTDGEQTKPSFATYPLSGLSNLASDGVVIPFSDGHTRQLPKLIAGPFRYGVHAEGYVRAARACTQLPIKQAVISASAISLLYPEQGIPGYSREQFLADLVDEAEADIRGALRAGAASVQIDFTEGRLSLKLDPTGGLLKAFIALNNQVLDRFTEEERGRVGVHV
;
A
#
# COMPACT_ATOMS: atom_id res chain seq x y z
N MET A 1 -27.48 0.93 -9.78
CA MET A 1 -28.45 1.69 -8.95
C MET A 1 -29.01 0.71 -7.94
N TYR A 2 -28.71 0.83 -6.65
CA TYR A 2 -29.23 -0.05 -5.61
C TYR A 2 -30.72 0.29 -5.40
N PRO A 3 -31.63 -0.71 -5.34
CA PRO A 3 -33.08 -0.48 -5.29
C PRO A 3 -33.57 0.06 -3.93
N HIS A 4 -32.69 0.18 -2.94
CA HIS A 4 -33.00 0.76 -1.63
C HIS A 4 -31.82 1.65 -1.19
N PRO A 5 -32.02 2.67 -0.34
CA PRO A 5 -30.95 3.44 0.26
C PRO A 5 -30.21 2.58 1.28
N VAL A 6 -29.35 1.71 0.78
CA VAL A 6 -28.45 0.90 1.61
C VAL A 6 -27.21 1.73 1.85
N ILE A 7 -26.83 1.91 3.11
CA ILE A 7 -25.53 2.46 3.45
C ILE A 7 -24.49 1.45 2.95
N PRO A 8 -23.66 1.79 1.94
CA PRO A 8 -22.67 0.84 1.44
C PRO A 8 -21.63 0.56 2.53
N THR A 9 -21.34 -0.71 2.73
CA THR A 9 -20.23 -1.15 3.58
C THR A 9 -19.18 -1.80 2.73
N GLU A 10 -17.91 -1.54 3.02
CA GLU A 10 -16.79 -2.16 2.31
C GLU A 10 -15.63 -2.44 3.27
N PRO A 11 -14.82 -3.49 3.02
CA PRO A 11 -13.58 -3.71 3.78
C PRO A 11 -12.62 -2.55 3.56
N ILE A 12 -11.88 -2.14 4.60
CA ILE A 12 -10.83 -1.11 4.45
C ILE A 12 -9.66 -1.66 3.64
N GLY A 13 -9.08 -2.78 4.06
CA GLY A 13 -7.92 -3.41 3.41
C GLY A 13 -7.49 -4.64 4.17
N SER A 14 -6.48 -4.48 5.01
CA SER A 14 -5.82 -5.54 5.77
C SER A 14 -6.76 -6.25 6.77
N ILE A 15 -6.68 -7.58 6.81
CA ILE A 15 -7.26 -8.41 7.86
C ILE A 15 -6.19 -9.33 8.46
N PRO A 16 -6.41 -9.88 9.68
CA PRO A 16 -5.48 -10.82 10.28
C PRO A 16 -5.19 -12.02 9.36
N ARG A 17 -3.92 -12.37 9.23
CA ARG A 17 -3.50 -13.56 8.49
C ARG A 17 -3.89 -14.83 9.22
N PRO A 18 -4.32 -15.89 8.51
CA PRO A 18 -4.54 -17.19 9.12
C PRO A 18 -3.27 -17.74 9.78
N PRO A 19 -3.39 -18.49 10.90
CA PRO A 19 -2.22 -19.08 11.57
C PRO A 19 -1.32 -19.91 10.64
N ALA A 20 -1.91 -20.70 9.74
CA ALA A 20 -1.17 -21.49 8.76
C ALA A 20 -0.29 -20.63 7.82
N LEU A 21 -0.77 -19.45 7.40
CA LEU A 21 0.03 -18.51 6.61
C LEU A 21 1.18 -17.91 7.42
N LEU A 22 0.91 -17.55 8.69
CA LEU A 22 1.96 -17.02 9.59
C LEU A 22 3.08 -18.07 9.82
N GLU A 23 2.71 -19.34 10.01
CA GLU A 23 3.66 -20.45 10.12
C GLU A 23 4.47 -20.65 8.84
N ALA A 24 3.82 -20.59 7.68
CA ALA A 24 4.50 -20.72 6.39
C ALA A 24 5.51 -19.59 6.17
N ILE A 25 5.15 -18.34 6.50
CA ILE A 25 6.03 -17.18 6.42
C ILE A 25 7.23 -17.35 7.37
N ALA A 26 6.99 -17.74 8.62
CA ALA A 26 8.05 -17.96 9.61
C ALA A 26 9.01 -19.08 9.16
N SER A 27 8.46 -20.20 8.65
CA SER A 27 9.25 -21.32 8.16
C SER A 27 10.08 -20.98 6.93
N TYR A 28 9.55 -20.13 6.05
CA TYR A 28 10.28 -19.63 4.90
C TYR A 28 11.47 -18.75 5.33
N HIS A 29 11.25 -17.83 6.26
CA HIS A 29 12.32 -16.98 6.79
C HIS A 29 13.38 -17.77 7.56
N ALA A 30 13.00 -18.87 8.17
CA ALA A 30 13.93 -19.80 8.82
C ALA A 30 14.67 -20.74 7.84
N GLY A 31 14.37 -20.66 6.52
CA GLY A 31 14.94 -21.54 5.51
C GLY A 31 14.39 -22.98 5.53
N ALA A 32 13.33 -23.24 6.30
CA ALA A 32 12.70 -24.56 6.45
C ALA A 32 11.58 -24.81 5.42
N LEU A 33 11.13 -23.78 4.70
CA LEU A 33 10.10 -23.86 3.66
C LEU A 33 10.62 -23.27 2.34
N GLY A 34 10.37 -23.95 1.23
CA GLY A 34 10.73 -23.44 -0.09
C GLY A 34 9.75 -22.38 -0.60
N HIS A 35 10.19 -21.55 -1.55
CA HIS A 35 9.41 -20.48 -2.14
C HIS A 35 8.05 -20.93 -2.69
N ASP A 36 8.03 -22.03 -3.47
CA ASP A 36 6.79 -22.54 -4.06
C ASP A 36 5.73 -22.94 -3.00
N ALA A 37 6.17 -23.40 -1.84
CA ALA A 37 5.27 -23.74 -0.75
C ALA A 37 4.71 -22.50 -0.06
N LEU A 38 5.50 -21.44 0.08
CA LEU A 38 5.04 -20.14 0.56
C LEU A 38 4.02 -19.53 -0.41
N GLU A 39 4.29 -19.57 -1.72
CA GLU A 39 3.35 -19.04 -2.74
C GLU A 39 2.01 -19.79 -2.74
N ARG A 40 2.02 -21.10 -2.50
CA ARG A 40 0.77 -21.86 -2.29
C ARG A 40 0.02 -21.39 -1.04
N ALA A 41 0.72 -21.19 0.07
CA ALA A 41 0.09 -20.69 1.31
C ALA A 41 -0.52 -19.29 1.12
N TYR A 42 0.16 -18.40 0.40
CA TYR A 42 -0.40 -17.09 0.02
C TYR A 42 -1.66 -17.24 -0.84
N SER A 43 -1.62 -18.09 -1.85
CA SER A 43 -2.76 -18.31 -2.76
C SER A 43 -3.96 -18.90 -2.04
N GLU A 44 -3.75 -19.82 -1.10
CA GLU A 44 -4.80 -20.41 -0.25
C GLU A 44 -5.42 -19.35 0.67
N ALA A 45 -4.61 -18.56 1.37
CA ALA A 45 -5.09 -17.51 2.26
C ALA A 45 -5.86 -16.42 1.50
N LEU A 46 -5.40 -16.02 0.33
CA LEU A 46 -6.10 -15.06 -0.53
C LEU A 46 -7.47 -15.59 -0.96
N ARG A 47 -7.53 -16.85 -1.42
CA ARG A 47 -8.79 -17.47 -1.84
C ARG A 47 -9.79 -17.60 -0.70
N ASP A 48 -9.36 -18.06 0.46
CA ASP A 48 -10.20 -18.14 1.67
C ASP A 48 -10.72 -16.76 2.07
N THR A 49 -9.86 -15.75 2.07
CA THR A 49 -10.23 -14.36 2.37
C THR A 49 -11.30 -13.83 1.42
N ILE A 50 -11.10 -13.98 0.12
CA ILE A 50 -12.06 -13.54 -0.90
C ILE A 50 -13.41 -14.26 -0.72
N GLN A 51 -13.39 -15.58 -0.53
CA GLN A 51 -14.60 -16.37 -0.32
C GLN A 51 -15.37 -15.93 0.94
N ARG A 52 -14.68 -15.62 2.02
CA ARG A 52 -15.32 -15.11 3.25
C ARG A 52 -15.92 -13.72 3.03
N PHE A 53 -15.25 -12.84 2.33
CA PHE A 53 -15.80 -11.53 1.98
C PHE A 53 -17.05 -11.67 1.11
N GLU A 54 -17.06 -12.56 0.11
CA GLU A 54 -18.26 -12.84 -0.70
C GLU A 54 -19.45 -13.27 0.18
N GLN A 55 -19.22 -14.12 1.19
CA GLN A 55 -20.25 -14.58 2.12
C GLN A 55 -20.82 -13.47 3.00
N THR A 56 -20.12 -12.36 3.20
CA THR A 56 -20.65 -11.18 3.92
C THR A 56 -21.69 -10.41 3.11
N GLY A 57 -21.79 -10.62 1.82
CA GLY A 57 -22.62 -9.82 0.91
C GLY A 57 -22.08 -8.44 0.64
N SER A 58 -20.79 -8.16 0.94
CA SER A 58 -20.15 -6.90 0.61
C SER A 58 -20.18 -6.64 -0.91
N PRO A 59 -20.57 -5.45 -1.36
CA PRO A 59 -20.65 -5.13 -2.80
C PRO A 59 -19.28 -4.96 -3.45
N VAL A 60 -18.24 -4.74 -2.66
CA VAL A 60 -16.84 -4.62 -3.09
C VAL A 60 -15.93 -5.36 -2.11
N LEU A 61 -14.91 -6.02 -2.61
CA LEU A 61 -14.00 -6.84 -1.83
C LEU A 61 -12.60 -6.25 -1.85
N THR A 62 -11.73 -6.73 -0.93
CA THR A 62 -10.28 -6.51 -0.96
C THR A 62 -9.55 -7.85 -0.92
N ASP A 63 -8.24 -7.84 -1.20
CA ASP A 63 -7.37 -9.01 -1.06
C ASP A 63 -7.02 -9.33 0.41
N GLY A 64 -7.53 -8.51 1.36
CA GLY A 64 -7.20 -8.61 2.78
C GLY A 64 -5.72 -8.39 3.08
N GLU A 65 -4.94 -7.98 2.09
CA GLU A 65 -3.47 -7.80 2.13
C GLU A 65 -2.72 -9.06 2.57
N GLN A 66 -3.29 -10.23 2.27
CA GLN A 66 -2.75 -11.51 2.73
C GLN A 66 -1.35 -11.78 2.18
N THR A 67 -1.07 -11.34 0.95
CA THR A 67 0.19 -11.57 0.24
C THR A 67 1.17 -10.40 0.31
N LYS A 68 0.75 -9.23 0.80
CA LYS A 68 1.63 -8.07 0.97
C LYS A 68 2.55 -8.27 2.19
N PRO A 69 3.85 -7.96 2.10
CA PRO A 69 4.71 -7.98 3.28
C PRO A 69 4.26 -6.94 4.32
N SER A 70 3.81 -5.78 3.86
CA SER A 70 3.24 -4.69 4.65
C SER A 70 2.47 -3.75 3.73
N PHE A 71 1.36 -3.16 4.23
CA PHE A 71 0.60 -2.15 3.49
C PHE A 71 1.46 -0.92 3.13
N ALA A 72 2.42 -0.56 4.00
CA ALA A 72 3.24 0.64 3.86
C ALA A 72 4.51 0.42 3.04
N THR A 73 5.06 -0.81 3.03
CA THR A 73 6.39 -1.06 2.48
C THR A 73 6.42 -2.06 1.33
N TYR A 74 5.27 -2.51 0.83
CA TYR A 74 5.25 -3.43 -0.32
C TYR A 74 5.99 -2.89 -1.56
N PRO A 75 5.96 -1.56 -1.86
CA PRO A 75 6.67 -1.04 -3.02
C PRO A 75 8.19 -1.16 -2.90
N LEU A 76 8.70 -1.37 -1.70
CA LEU A 76 10.13 -1.42 -1.40
C LEU A 76 10.71 -2.84 -1.53
N SER A 77 9.86 -3.84 -1.78
CA SER A 77 10.29 -5.23 -1.88
C SER A 77 11.31 -5.42 -3.01
N GLY A 78 12.43 -6.04 -2.69
CA GLY A 78 13.50 -6.31 -3.65
C GLY A 78 14.44 -5.15 -3.96
N LEU A 79 14.25 -3.96 -3.34
CA LEU A 79 15.16 -2.84 -3.53
C LEU A 79 16.48 -3.07 -2.76
N SER A 80 17.61 -2.80 -3.43
CA SER A 80 18.95 -2.92 -2.86
C SER A 80 19.53 -1.57 -2.36
N ASN A 81 18.86 -0.46 -2.65
CA ASN A 81 19.29 0.90 -2.30
C ASN A 81 18.64 1.45 -1.03
N LEU A 82 18.33 0.56 -0.10
CA LEU A 82 17.72 0.88 1.20
C LEU A 82 18.63 0.44 2.36
N ALA A 83 18.69 1.26 3.41
CA ALA A 83 19.26 0.91 4.70
C ALA A 83 18.15 0.80 5.76
N SER A 84 18.36 0.01 6.80
CA SER A 84 17.33 -0.30 7.81
C SER A 84 17.14 0.78 8.87
N ASP A 85 18.01 1.80 8.93
CA ASP A 85 18.08 2.83 9.96
C ASP A 85 17.34 4.13 9.59
N GLY A 86 16.17 4.03 8.99
CA GLY A 86 15.33 5.18 8.62
C GLY A 86 14.51 5.73 9.79
N VAL A 87 13.44 6.45 9.44
CA VAL A 87 12.57 7.12 10.42
C VAL A 87 11.86 6.10 11.31
N VAL A 88 11.86 6.35 12.61
CA VAL A 88 11.11 5.60 13.62
C VAL A 88 9.76 6.28 13.85
N ILE A 89 8.67 5.55 13.61
CA ILE A 89 7.31 6.01 13.82
C ILE A 89 6.81 5.46 15.16
N PRO A 90 6.53 6.32 16.17
CA PRO A 90 5.94 5.90 17.43
C PRO A 90 4.41 5.78 17.31
N PHE A 91 3.85 4.74 17.89
CA PHE A 91 2.41 4.54 18.03
C PHE A 91 1.91 4.83 19.45
N SER A 92 0.62 5.08 19.59
CA SER A 92 0.01 5.49 20.88
C SER A 92 0.01 4.38 21.94
N ASP A 93 0.12 3.13 21.52
CA ASP A 93 0.23 1.93 22.40
C ASP A 93 1.67 1.61 22.83
N GLY A 94 2.64 2.45 22.44
CA GLY A 94 4.04 2.34 22.81
C GLY A 94 4.90 1.50 21.86
N HIS A 95 4.33 0.81 20.88
CA HIS A 95 5.16 0.16 19.87
C HIS A 95 5.73 1.17 18.86
N THR A 96 6.80 0.80 18.20
CA THR A 96 7.42 1.62 17.14
C THR A 96 7.52 0.83 15.85
N ARG A 97 7.48 1.54 14.73
CA ARG A 97 7.80 0.98 13.41
C ARG A 97 8.95 1.77 12.82
N GLN A 98 10.00 1.10 12.42
CA GLN A 98 11.10 1.70 11.69
C GLN A 98 10.86 1.55 10.19
N LEU A 99 10.90 2.66 9.46
CA LEU A 99 10.96 2.66 8.00
C LEU A 99 12.41 2.48 7.56
N PRO A 100 12.66 1.91 6.38
CA PRO A 100 14.00 1.97 5.79
C PRO A 100 14.33 3.41 5.37
N LYS A 101 15.60 3.63 5.07
CA LYS A 101 16.14 4.89 4.55
C LYS A 101 16.69 4.67 3.15
N LEU A 102 16.34 5.55 2.21
CA LEU A 102 16.94 5.54 0.89
C LEU A 102 18.41 5.98 0.98
N ILE A 103 19.32 5.25 0.31
CA ILE A 103 20.76 5.53 0.34
C ILE A 103 21.34 5.90 -1.03
N ALA A 104 20.61 5.62 -2.11
CA ALA A 104 21.00 5.97 -3.48
C ALA A 104 19.77 6.12 -4.38
N GLY A 105 19.86 6.97 -5.40
CA GLY A 105 18.89 7.07 -6.48
C GLY A 105 19.31 6.29 -7.74
N PRO A 106 18.44 6.24 -8.77
CA PRO A 106 17.07 6.75 -8.77
C PRO A 106 16.12 5.89 -7.92
N PHE A 107 15.02 6.49 -7.43
CA PHE A 107 14.01 5.76 -6.70
C PHE A 107 13.01 5.12 -7.68
N ARG A 108 12.73 3.84 -7.45
CA ARG A 108 11.70 3.09 -8.20
C ARG A 108 11.00 2.12 -7.25
N TYR A 109 9.73 1.82 -7.55
CA TYR A 109 9.04 0.73 -6.86
C TYR A 109 9.57 -0.62 -7.34
N GLY A 110 9.88 -1.51 -6.42
CA GLY A 110 10.21 -2.90 -6.74
C GLY A 110 8.98 -3.75 -7.03
N VAL A 111 7.84 -3.39 -6.41
CA VAL A 111 6.55 -4.08 -6.58
C VAL A 111 5.43 -3.05 -6.71
N HIS A 112 4.53 -3.28 -7.68
CA HIS A 112 3.31 -2.49 -7.89
C HIS A 112 2.07 -3.29 -7.53
N ALA A 113 1.01 -2.59 -7.14
CA ALA A 113 -0.25 -3.16 -6.67
C ALA A 113 -1.02 -3.96 -7.74
N GLU A 114 -0.71 -3.76 -9.03
CA GLU A 114 -1.37 -4.49 -10.12
C GLU A 114 -1.28 -6.02 -9.98
N GLY A 115 -0.19 -6.53 -9.42
CA GLY A 115 -0.01 -7.96 -9.17
C GLY A 115 -1.04 -8.50 -8.18
N TYR A 116 -1.29 -7.77 -7.11
CA TYR A 116 -2.28 -8.12 -6.09
C TYR A 116 -3.70 -8.09 -6.65
N VAL A 117 -4.02 -7.08 -7.48
CA VAL A 117 -5.32 -7.01 -8.15
C VAL A 117 -5.54 -8.20 -9.06
N ARG A 118 -4.55 -8.58 -9.89
CA ARG A 118 -4.65 -9.75 -10.78
C ARG A 118 -4.89 -11.03 -10.00
N ALA A 119 -4.16 -11.23 -8.88
CA ALA A 119 -4.34 -12.39 -8.02
C ALA A 119 -5.74 -12.43 -7.39
N ALA A 120 -6.24 -11.31 -6.88
CA ALA A 120 -7.59 -11.21 -6.31
C ALA A 120 -8.67 -11.45 -7.39
N ARG A 121 -8.53 -10.83 -8.57
CA ARG A 121 -9.46 -11.01 -9.70
C ARG A 121 -9.52 -12.44 -10.22
N ALA A 122 -8.46 -13.21 -10.06
CA ALA A 122 -8.48 -14.64 -10.40
C ALA A 122 -9.35 -15.47 -9.44
N CYS A 123 -9.69 -14.93 -8.26
CA CYS A 123 -10.49 -15.61 -7.24
C CYS A 123 -11.98 -15.22 -7.24
N THR A 124 -12.38 -14.10 -7.89
CA THR A 124 -13.75 -13.59 -7.84
C THR A 124 -14.15 -12.79 -9.07
N GLN A 125 -15.45 -12.71 -9.33
CA GLN A 125 -16.05 -11.81 -10.33
C GLN A 125 -16.59 -10.51 -9.70
N LEU A 126 -16.66 -10.42 -8.35
CA LEU A 126 -17.11 -9.21 -7.68
C LEU A 126 -16.08 -8.08 -7.80
N PRO A 127 -16.51 -6.81 -7.67
CA PRO A 127 -15.61 -5.67 -7.69
C PRO A 127 -14.53 -5.78 -6.63
N ILE A 128 -13.26 -5.50 -7.00
CA ILE A 128 -12.12 -5.44 -6.08
C ILE A 128 -11.71 -3.98 -5.87
N LYS A 129 -11.60 -3.56 -4.62
CA LYS A 129 -10.91 -2.35 -4.19
C LYS A 129 -9.47 -2.71 -3.83
N GLN A 130 -8.50 -1.92 -4.31
CA GLN A 130 -7.09 -2.10 -4.02
C GLN A 130 -6.56 -0.96 -3.15
N ALA A 131 -6.01 -1.28 -1.99
CA ALA A 131 -5.28 -0.31 -1.18
C ALA A 131 -3.84 -0.14 -1.71
N VAL A 132 -3.39 1.11 -1.80
CA VAL A 132 -2.03 1.53 -2.14
C VAL A 132 -1.50 2.48 -1.08
N ILE A 133 -0.19 2.52 -0.88
CA ILE A 133 0.42 3.48 0.04
C ILE A 133 0.46 4.88 -0.58
N SER A 134 0.28 5.91 0.24
CA SER A 134 0.41 7.30 -0.19
C SER A 134 1.84 7.67 -0.58
N ALA A 135 1.99 8.57 -1.54
CA ALA A 135 3.30 9.12 -1.89
C ALA A 135 3.95 9.84 -0.68
N SER A 136 3.14 10.51 0.15
CA SER A 136 3.66 11.20 1.33
C SER A 136 4.26 10.26 2.38
N ALA A 137 3.72 9.04 2.57
CA ALA A 137 4.34 8.06 3.45
C ALA A 137 5.72 7.61 2.93
N ILE A 138 5.83 7.34 1.64
CA ILE A 138 7.09 6.94 1.00
C ILE A 138 8.09 8.11 0.98
N SER A 139 7.62 9.38 0.97
CA SER A 139 8.52 10.54 1.02
C SER A 139 9.38 10.61 2.28
N LEU A 140 9.00 9.90 3.34
CA LEU A 140 9.77 9.77 4.57
C LEU A 140 11.05 8.92 4.45
N LEU A 141 11.24 8.21 3.33
CA LEU A 141 12.45 7.43 3.08
C LEU A 141 13.66 8.29 2.75
N TYR A 142 13.45 9.53 2.27
CA TYR A 142 14.56 10.41 1.91
C TYR A 142 15.21 11.01 3.16
N PRO A 143 16.53 10.79 3.36
CA PRO A 143 17.21 11.21 4.57
C PRO A 143 17.40 12.74 4.63
N GLU A 144 17.36 13.30 5.85
CA GLU A 144 17.53 14.74 6.06
C GLU A 144 18.89 15.26 5.58
N GLN A 145 19.94 14.46 5.70
CA GLN A 145 21.29 14.81 5.24
C GLN A 145 21.45 14.79 3.70
N GLY A 146 20.40 14.40 2.98
CA GLY A 146 20.44 14.27 1.53
C GLY A 146 21.17 13.02 1.04
N ILE A 147 21.14 12.82 -0.28
CA ILE A 147 21.82 11.71 -0.98
C ILE A 147 22.75 12.33 -2.03
N PRO A 148 24.06 12.03 -2.01
CA PRO A 148 25.00 12.55 -3.02
C PRO A 148 24.56 12.23 -4.43
N GLY A 149 24.46 13.25 -5.30
CA GLY A 149 24.08 13.10 -6.70
C GLY A 149 22.60 12.82 -6.96
N TYR A 150 21.74 12.83 -5.91
CA TYR A 150 20.31 12.60 -6.06
C TYR A 150 19.54 13.52 -5.10
N SER A 151 19.00 14.60 -5.62
CA SER A 151 18.34 15.62 -4.79
C SER A 151 16.97 15.18 -4.31
N ARG A 152 16.46 15.86 -3.26
CA ARG A 152 15.09 15.60 -2.76
C ARG A 152 14.03 15.87 -3.84
N GLU A 153 14.23 16.88 -4.66
CA GLU A 153 13.33 17.22 -5.76
C GLU A 153 13.29 16.11 -6.81
N GLN A 154 14.45 15.55 -7.17
CA GLN A 154 14.52 14.38 -8.07
C GLN A 154 13.81 13.17 -7.47
N PHE A 155 14.04 12.90 -6.17
CA PHE A 155 13.36 11.83 -5.46
C PHE A 155 11.84 12.01 -5.47
N LEU A 156 11.34 13.22 -5.17
CA LEU A 156 9.89 13.48 -5.15
C LEU A 156 9.28 13.36 -6.55
N ALA A 157 9.99 13.76 -7.60
CA ALA A 157 9.55 13.55 -8.98
C ALA A 157 9.44 12.06 -9.32
N ASP A 158 10.50 11.28 -9.06
CA ASP A 158 10.49 9.82 -9.23
C ASP A 158 9.35 9.17 -8.44
N LEU A 159 9.13 9.61 -7.20
CA LEU A 159 8.08 9.09 -6.33
C LEU A 159 6.67 9.37 -6.87
N VAL A 160 6.43 10.56 -7.41
CA VAL A 160 5.14 10.91 -8.04
C VAL A 160 4.90 10.02 -9.26
N ASP A 161 5.94 9.78 -10.08
CA ASP A 161 5.86 8.88 -11.24
C ASP A 161 5.50 7.44 -10.80
N GLU A 162 6.15 6.93 -9.77
CA GLU A 162 5.92 5.58 -9.26
C GLU A 162 4.53 5.43 -8.62
N ALA A 163 4.10 6.41 -7.82
CA ALA A 163 2.77 6.39 -7.20
C ALA A 163 1.65 6.48 -8.26
N GLU A 164 1.82 7.30 -9.31
CA GLU A 164 0.90 7.31 -10.45
C GLU A 164 0.87 5.94 -11.14
N ALA A 165 2.04 5.36 -11.42
CA ALA A 165 2.16 4.07 -12.09
C ALA A 165 1.48 2.95 -11.28
N ASP A 166 1.59 2.99 -9.95
CA ASP A 166 0.97 2.02 -9.04
C ASP A 166 -0.55 2.09 -9.09
N ILE A 167 -1.13 3.29 -8.96
CA ILE A 167 -2.59 3.50 -9.05
C ILE A 167 -3.10 3.09 -10.45
N ARG A 168 -2.46 3.56 -11.53
CA ARG A 168 -2.84 3.23 -12.89
C ARG A 168 -2.72 1.74 -13.18
N GLY A 169 -1.66 1.10 -12.66
CA GLY A 169 -1.45 -0.33 -12.75
C GLY A 169 -2.60 -1.11 -12.12
N ALA A 170 -2.99 -0.74 -10.90
CA ALA A 170 -4.12 -1.35 -10.21
C ALA A 170 -5.45 -1.19 -10.98
N LEU A 171 -5.74 0.02 -11.49
CA LEU A 171 -6.94 0.28 -12.29
C LEU A 171 -6.95 -0.53 -13.59
N ARG A 172 -5.82 -0.59 -14.31
CA ARG A 172 -5.68 -1.40 -15.55
C ARG A 172 -5.79 -2.89 -15.28
N ALA A 173 -5.33 -3.36 -14.13
CA ALA A 173 -5.47 -4.76 -13.73
C ALA A 173 -6.91 -5.16 -13.34
N GLY A 174 -7.84 -4.20 -13.32
CA GLY A 174 -9.26 -4.44 -13.10
C GLY A 174 -9.76 -4.14 -11.69
N ALA A 175 -9.01 -3.33 -10.90
CA ALA A 175 -9.56 -2.78 -9.67
C ALA A 175 -10.76 -1.89 -9.98
N ALA A 176 -11.87 -2.07 -9.27
CA ALA A 176 -13.05 -1.22 -9.38
C ALA A 176 -12.77 0.18 -8.82
N SER A 177 -12.01 0.24 -7.74
CA SER A 177 -11.51 1.46 -7.12
C SER A 177 -10.13 1.23 -6.49
N VAL A 178 -9.40 2.33 -6.28
CA VAL A 178 -8.13 2.34 -5.54
C VAL A 178 -8.29 3.20 -4.29
N GLN A 179 -7.80 2.73 -3.16
CA GLN A 179 -7.78 3.46 -1.90
C GLN A 179 -6.33 3.86 -1.59
N ILE A 180 -6.06 5.15 -1.48
CA ILE A 180 -4.77 5.65 -0.98
C ILE A 180 -4.80 5.63 0.54
N ASP A 181 -3.92 4.85 1.16
CA ASP A 181 -3.75 4.82 2.62
C ASP A 181 -2.87 5.99 3.05
N PHE A 182 -3.51 7.04 3.58
CA PHE A 182 -2.88 8.28 4.06
C PHE A 182 -2.78 8.28 5.59
N THR A 183 -2.22 7.22 6.16
CA THR A 183 -2.16 7.03 7.62
C THR A 183 -1.18 7.98 8.32
N GLU A 184 -0.16 8.50 7.62
CA GLU A 184 0.80 9.47 8.13
C GLU A 184 0.21 10.89 8.30
N GLY A 185 -0.98 11.14 7.79
CA GLY A 185 -1.68 12.40 8.01
C GLY A 185 -1.86 12.74 9.50
N ARG A 186 -2.22 11.73 10.32
CA ARG A 186 -2.31 11.89 11.78
C ARG A 186 -0.94 12.03 12.45
N LEU A 187 0.08 11.34 11.94
CA LEU A 187 1.45 11.45 12.43
C LEU A 187 2.01 12.85 12.19
N SER A 188 1.74 13.43 11.03
CA SER A 188 2.25 14.75 10.67
C SER A 188 1.89 15.84 11.67
N LEU A 189 0.65 15.83 12.21
CA LEU A 189 0.21 16.78 13.23
C LEU A 189 0.88 16.58 14.60
N LYS A 190 1.34 15.35 14.90
CA LYS A 190 2.11 15.10 16.12
C LYS A 190 3.56 15.60 15.97
N LEU A 191 4.13 15.49 14.79
CA LEU A 191 5.50 15.95 14.49
C LEU A 191 5.57 17.44 14.26
N ASP A 192 4.55 18.02 13.63
CA ASP A 192 4.43 19.45 13.35
C ASP A 192 3.00 19.95 13.65
N PRO A 193 2.76 20.40 14.89
CA PRO A 193 1.44 20.94 15.28
C PRO A 193 1.01 22.19 14.50
N THR A 194 1.93 22.87 13.79
CA THR A 194 1.58 24.02 12.93
C THR A 194 0.79 23.61 11.68
N GLY A 195 0.81 22.31 11.34
CA GLY A 195 0.16 21.75 10.16
C GLY A 195 0.93 21.97 8.85
N GLY A 196 2.14 22.52 8.90
CA GLY A 196 2.98 22.70 7.72
C GLY A 196 3.32 21.37 7.04
N LEU A 197 3.72 20.37 7.83
CA LEU A 197 4.02 19.03 7.33
C LEU A 197 2.77 18.36 6.73
N LEU A 198 1.60 18.48 7.37
CA LEU A 198 0.36 17.95 6.83
C LEU A 198 0.02 18.58 5.46
N LYS A 199 0.16 19.90 5.34
CA LYS A 199 -0.05 20.59 4.06
C LYS A 199 0.90 20.10 2.98
N ALA A 200 2.17 19.90 3.31
CA ALA A 200 3.16 19.36 2.38
C ALA A 200 2.80 17.94 1.91
N PHE A 201 2.35 17.07 2.81
CA PHE A 201 1.90 15.71 2.48
C PHE A 201 0.66 15.71 1.57
N ILE A 202 -0.34 16.55 1.90
CA ILE A 202 -1.52 16.71 1.05
C ILE A 202 -1.13 17.22 -0.34
N ALA A 203 -0.24 18.23 -0.42
CA ALA A 203 0.21 18.77 -1.69
C ALA A 203 0.93 17.72 -2.55
N LEU A 204 1.75 16.86 -1.95
CA LEU A 204 2.44 15.78 -2.67
C LEU A 204 1.45 14.73 -3.21
N ASN A 205 0.48 14.32 -2.40
CA ASN A 205 -0.55 13.38 -2.86
C ASN A 205 -1.42 13.99 -3.96
N ASN A 206 -1.72 15.30 -3.87
CA ASN A 206 -2.45 16.00 -4.92
C ASN A 206 -1.66 16.06 -6.23
N GLN A 207 -0.32 16.22 -6.20
CA GLN A 207 0.52 16.15 -7.42
C GLN A 207 0.36 14.82 -8.15
N VAL A 208 0.20 13.71 -7.41
CA VAL A 208 -0.10 12.41 -8.02
C VAL A 208 -1.50 12.42 -8.63
N LEU A 209 -2.52 12.88 -7.88
CA LEU A 209 -3.92 12.86 -8.32
C LEU A 209 -4.20 13.83 -9.48
N ASP A 210 -3.48 14.93 -9.58
CA ASP A 210 -3.62 15.91 -10.67
C ASP A 210 -3.23 15.34 -12.04
N ARG A 211 -2.53 14.21 -12.08
CA ARG A 211 -2.19 13.49 -13.31
C ARG A 211 -3.32 12.61 -13.85
N PHE A 212 -4.39 12.42 -13.06
CA PHE A 212 -5.55 11.61 -13.42
C PHE A 212 -6.68 12.49 -13.96
N THR A 213 -7.44 11.97 -14.91
CA THR A 213 -8.68 12.60 -15.36
C THR A 213 -9.72 12.63 -14.24
N GLU A 214 -10.77 13.44 -14.38
CA GLU A 214 -11.87 13.49 -13.41
C GLU A 214 -12.55 12.13 -13.25
N GLU A 215 -12.76 11.39 -14.36
CA GLU A 215 -13.34 10.04 -14.35
C GLU A 215 -12.45 9.06 -13.57
N GLU A 216 -11.15 9.06 -13.81
CA GLU A 216 -10.19 8.22 -13.08
C GLU A 216 -10.16 8.56 -11.60
N ARG A 217 -10.14 9.87 -11.24
CA ARG A 217 -10.20 10.32 -9.84
C ARG A 217 -11.48 9.89 -9.13
N GLY A 218 -12.61 9.80 -9.86
CA GLY A 218 -13.87 9.26 -9.31
C GLY A 218 -13.77 7.80 -8.83
N ARG A 219 -12.68 7.11 -9.19
CA ARG A 219 -12.36 5.74 -8.75
C ARG A 219 -11.26 5.66 -7.71
N VAL A 220 -10.77 6.80 -7.22
CA VAL A 220 -9.70 6.86 -6.20
C VAL A 220 -10.27 7.47 -4.92
N GLY A 221 -10.19 6.72 -3.83
CA GLY A 221 -10.56 7.16 -2.49
C GLY A 221 -9.34 7.36 -1.60
N VAL A 222 -9.52 8.03 -0.47
CA VAL A 222 -8.47 8.23 0.54
C VAL A 222 -8.95 7.70 1.88
N HIS A 223 -8.11 6.90 2.52
CA HIS A 223 -8.29 6.39 3.89
C HIS A 223 -7.31 7.12 4.84
N VAL A 224 -7.83 7.66 5.96
CA VAL A 224 -7.06 8.46 6.94
C VAL A 224 -7.15 7.83 8.32
#